data_c5c184d54059057eaffb2236d499f199
#
_entry.id   c5c184d54059057eaffb2236d499f199
#
_cell.length_a   1.000
_cell.length_b   1.000
_cell.length_c   1.000
_cell.angle_alpha   90.00
_cell.angle_beta   90.00
_cell.angle_gamma   90.00
#
_symmetry.space_group_name_H-M   'P 1'
#
loop_
_entity.id
_entity.type
_entity.pdbx_description
1 polymer ?
#
loop_
_entity_poly.entity_id
_entity_poly.type
_entity_poly.pdbx_seq_one_letter_code
_entity_poly.pdbx_strand_id
1 'polypeptide(L)'
;MNRNLDRSYALWEKGKSLFLGGTQLYSKAPYAHIEGVYPAYIERGKNAHVWDVDGNEYIDWEMALGPIILGWGYDRVDQAVMNQLKKGMTFSQMSPIEIEYGELLRKHVPSAYKMRFLKTGSGATEAAIRIARAYTGRKTIIRGEYHGWHDWTASTLLYIRLNEISNLMARLTWSARL
;
A
#
# COMPACT_ATOMS: atom_id res chain seq x y z
N MET A 1 11.19 28.11 9.43
CA MET A 1 11.85 28.34 8.11
C MET A 1 10.77 28.27 7.05
N ASN A 2 10.57 29.36 6.30
CA ASN A 2 9.64 29.32 5.17
C ASN A 2 10.35 28.62 4.01
N ARG A 3 9.88 27.41 3.65
CA ARG A 3 10.39 26.70 2.47
C ARG A 3 9.73 27.25 1.21
N ASN A 4 10.49 27.35 0.12
CA ASN A 4 9.88 27.59 -1.19
C ASN A 4 9.19 26.29 -1.65
N LEU A 5 7.92 26.36 -2.04
CA LEU A 5 7.10 25.25 -2.56
C LEU A 5 6.42 25.64 -3.88
N ASP A 6 6.88 26.68 -4.56
CA ASP A 6 6.21 27.27 -5.72
C ASP A 6 6.08 26.26 -6.87
N ARG A 7 7.14 25.53 -7.17
CA ARG A 7 7.16 24.51 -8.23
C ARG A 7 6.28 23.31 -7.86
N SER A 8 6.33 22.93 -6.60
CA SER A 8 5.51 21.83 -6.06
C SER A 8 4.02 22.12 -6.23
N TYR A 9 3.58 23.31 -5.86
CA TYR A 9 2.18 23.70 -5.99
C TYR A 9 1.76 24.06 -7.43
N ALA A 10 2.68 24.57 -8.27
CA ALA A 10 2.40 24.70 -9.69
C ALA A 10 2.13 23.36 -10.38
N LEU A 11 2.89 22.31 -10.02
CA LEU A 11 2.62 20.94 -10.47
C LEU A 11 1.29 20.40 -9.92
N TRP A 12 0.93 20.75 -8.69
CA TRP A 12 -0.35 20.36 -8.10
C TRP A 12 -1.53 20.97 -8.87
N GLU A 13 -1.48 22.26 -9.20
CA GLU A 13 -2.51 22.90 -10.04
C GLU A 13 -2.66 22.20 -11.40
N LYS A 14 -1.55 21.86 -12.03
CA LYS A 14 -1.56 21.08 -13.27
C LYS A 14 -2.15 19.67 -13.04
N GLY A 15 -1.80 19.03 -11.93
CA GLY A 15 -2.31 17.70 -11.55
C GLY A 15 -3.84 17.67 -11.42
N LYS A 16 -4.43 18.73 -10.88
CA LYS A 16 -5.91 18.87 -10.77
C LYS A 16 -6.63 18.86 -12.11
N SER A 17 -5.98 19.28 -13.19
CA SER A 17 -6.55 19.22 -14.53
C SER A 17 -6.41 17.85 -15.21
N LEU A 18 -5.51 16.99 -14.72
CA LEU A 18 -5.16 15.71 -15.33
C LEU A 18 -5.73 14.50 -14.58
N PHE A 19 -5.84 14.61 -13.27
CA PHE A 19 -6.21 13.51 -12.40
C PHE A 19 -7.44 13.83 -11.57
N LEU A 20 -8.33 12.86 -11.43
CA LEU A 20 -9.49 13.00 -10.58
C LEU A 20 -9.05 13.26 -9.13
N GLY A 21 -9.46 14.40 -8.55
CA GLY A 21 -8.99 14.84 -7.24
C GLY A 21 -7.53 15.29 -7.20
N GLY A 22 -6.87 15.50 -8.37
CA GLY A 22 -5.51 16.00 -8.48
C GLY A 22 -4.39 15.00 -8.15
N THR A 23 -4.72 13.77 -7.75
CA THR A 23 -3.76 12.77 -7.28
C THR A 23 -4.24 11.35 -7.57
N GLN A 24 -3.32 10.38 -7.58
CA GLN A 24 -3.64 8.97 -7.72
C GLN A 24 -4.10 8.31 -6.40
N LEU A 25 -3.78 8.92 -5.24
CA LEU A 25 -4.16 8.43 -3.92
C LEU A 25 -4.55 9.61 -3.03
N TYR A 26 -5.65 9.48 -2.31
CA TYR A 26 -6.11 10.48 -1.35
C TYR A 26 -5.03 10.89 -0.35
N SER A 27 -4.31 9.92 0.22
CA SER A 27 -3.24 10.16 1.19
C SER A 27 -2.02 10.92 0.64
N LYS A 28 -1.89 11.05 -0.70
CA LYS A 28 -0.81 11.82 -1.34
C LYS A 28 -1.22 13.25 -1.69
N ALA A 29 -2.47 13.63 -1.46
CA ALA A 29 -2.94 14.95 -1.79
C ALA A 29 -2.49 15.98 -0.74
N PRO A 30 -2.13 17.23 -1.12
CA PRO A 30 -1.77 18.27 -0.18
C PRO A 30 -2.85 18.54 0.89
N TYR A 31 -4.13 18.43 0.55
CA TYR A 31 -5.24 18.60 1.49
C TYR A 31 -5.36 17.46 2.53
N ALA A 32 -4.65 16.35 2.37
CA ALA A 32 -4.54 15.31 3.40
C ALA A 32 -3.47 15.65 4.45
N HIS A 33 -2.70 16.71 4.22
CA HIS A 33 -1.63 17.22 5.07
C HIS A 33 -1.85 18.72 5.37
N ILE A 34 -0.80 19.42 5.81
CA ILE A 34 -0.85 20.86 6.03
C ILE A 34 -0.53 21.56 4.71
N GLU A 35 -1.55 22.08 4.05
CA GLU A 35 -1.41 22.79 2.78
C GLU A 35 -0.51 24.03 2.93
N GLY A 36 0.35 24.27 1.96
CA GLY A 36 1.34 25.34 1.98
C GLY A 36 2.58 25.09 2.86
N VAL A 37 2.60 24.01 3.64
CA VAL A 37 3.74 23.61 4.48
C VAL A 37 4.33 22.28 4.02
N TYR A 38 3.46 21.35 3.62
CA TYR A 38 3.85 20.02 3.12
C TYR A 38 4.05 20.07 1.59
N PRO A 39 5.12 19.48 1.04
CA PRO A 39 5.34 19.46 -0.40
C PRO A 39 4.31 18.57 -1.11
N ALA A 40 3.82 19.01 -2.26
CA ALA A 40 2.89 18.21 -3.07
C ALA A 40 3.61 17.12 -3.89
N TYR A 41 4.88 17.32 -4.23
CA TYR A 41 5.66 16.40 -5.07
C TYR A 41 7.07 16.18 -4.52
N ILE A 42 7.44 14.91 -4.38
CA ILE A 42 8.80 14.46 -4.05
C ILE A 42 9.49 14.03 -5.36
N GLU A 43 10.72 14.44 -5.57
CA GLU A 43 11.51 14.14 -6.76
C GLU A 43 12.46 12.97 -6.57
N ARG A 44 13.08 12.85 -5.40
CA ARG A 44 14.05 11.79 -5.11
C ARG A 44 14.11 11.44 -3.62
N GLY A 45 14.66 10.25 -3.35
CA GLY A 45 14.96 9.80 -1.98
C GLY A 45 16.33 9.13 -1.91
N LYS A 46 16.99 9.21 -0.75
CA LYS A 46 18.19 8.45 -0.40
C LYS A 46 18.21 8.19 1.11
N ASN A 47 18.38 6.94 1.49
CA ASN A 47 18.32 6.50 2.91
C ASN A 47 17.01 6.95 3.57
N ALA A 48 17.06 7.69 4.68
CA ALA A 48 15.90 8.23 5.39
C ALA A 48 15.47 9.63 4.90
N HIS A 49 16.02 10.13 3.82
CA HIS A 49 15.79 11.49 3.34
C HIS A 49 15.10 11.51 1.99
N VAL A 50 14.23 12.49 1.78
CA VAL A 50 13.59 12.80 0.50
C VAL A 50 13.77 14.27 0.17
N TRP A 51 13.74 14.58 -1.12
CA TRP A 51 13.81 15.95 -1.62
C TRP A 51 12.60 16.20 -2.50
N ASP A 52 11.98 17.35 -2.28
CA ASP A 52 10.89 17.79 -3.14
C ASP A 52 11.41 18.37 -4.46
N VAL A 53 10.50 18.72 -5.35
CA VAL A 53 10.82 19.29 -6.66
C VAL A 53 11.40 20.71 -6.59
N ASP A 54 11.27 21.37 -5.46
CA ASP A 54 11.84 22.69 -5.17
C ASP A 54 13.25 22.59 -4.52
N GLY A 55 13.72 21.34 -4.25
CA GLY A 55 15.05 21.06 -3.70
C GLY A 55 15.12 21.05 -2.16
N ASN A 56 14.00 21.21 -1.48
CA ASN A 56 13.98 21.12 -0.01
C ASN A 56 14.18 19.69 0.45
N GLU A 57 14.99 19.50 1.49
CA GLU A 57 15.25 18.21 2.10
C GLU A 57 14.34 17.97 3.33
N TYR A 58 13.88 16.71 3.46
CA TYR A 58 13.05 16.23 4.56
C TYR A 58 13.55 14.88 5.07
N ILE A 59 13.34 14.61 6.34
CA ILE A 59 13.41 13.25 6.89
C ILE A 59 12.06 12.58 6.59
N ASP A 60 12.09 11.46 5.89
CA ASP A 60 10.89 10.71 5.50
C ASP A 60 10.48 9.74 6.62
N TRP A 61 9.43 10.11 7.34
CA TRP A 61 8.80 9.28 8.36
C TRP A 61 7.72 8.35 7.81
N GLU A 62 7.24 8.59 6.59
CA GLU A 62 6.17 7.81 5.98
C GLU A 62 6.69 6.55 5.25
N MET A 63 7.91 6.60 4.74
CA MET A 63 8.60 5.49 4.08
C MET A 63 7.69 4.78 3.05
N ALA A 64 7.01 5.56 2.19
CA ALA A 64 6.01 5.12 1.21
C ALA A 64 4.87 4.28 1.84
N LEU A 65 4.40 4.66 3.02
CA LEU A 65 3.42 3.94 3.85
C LEU A 65 3.94 2.60 4.39
N GLY A 66 5.26 2.51 4.63
CA GLY A 66 5.92 1.42 5.31
C GLY A 66 6.76 0.43 4.50
N PRO A 67 6.66 0.31 3.16
CA PRO A 67 7.45 -0.69 2.44
C PRO A 67 8.93 -0.36 2.30
N ILE A 68 9.37 0.88 2.49
CA ILE A 68 10.76 1.32 2.30
C ILE A 68 11.59 1.13 3.59
N ILE A 69 11.60 -0.07 4.13
CA ILE A 69 12.23 -0.39 5.42
C ILE A 69 13.77 -0.32 5.43
N LEU A 70 14.42 -0.40 4.26
CA LEU A 70 15.88 -0.30 4.11
C LEU A 70 16.34 1.12 3.75
N GLY A 71 15.40 2.06 3.64
CA GLY A 71 15.65 3.40 3.10
C GLY A 71 15.57 3.46 1.58
N TRP A 72 15.46 4.68 1.08
CA TRP A 72 15.43 4.98 -0.35
C TRP A 72 16.77 4.70 -1.01
N GLY A 73 16.74 4.19 -2.25
CA GLY A 73 17.94 3.98 -3.04
C GLY A 73 18.98 3.09 -2.35
N TYR A 74 18.56 1.96 -1.77
CA TYR A 74 19.45 1.00 -1.15
C TYR A 74 20.23 0.24 -2.21
N ASP A 75 21.52 0.51 -2.34
CA ASP A 75 22.37 0.11 -3.47
C ASP A 75 22.31 -1.38 -3.82
N ARG A 76 22.26 -2.27 -2.80
CA ARG A 76 22.19 -3.73 -3.05
C ARG A 76 20.88 -4.16 -3.68
N VAL A 77 19.76 -3.53 -3.28
CA VAL A 77 18.44 -3.81 -3.85
C VAL A 77 18.38 -3.27 -5.27
N ASP A 78 18.80 -2.01 -5.46
CA ASP A 78 18.79 -1.35 -6.76
C ASP A 78 19.64 -2.11 -7.78
N GLN A 79 20.83 -2.57 -7.38
CA GLN A 79 21.70 -3.38 -8.24
C GLN A 79 21.07 -4.73 -8.60
N ALA A 80 20.40 -5.39 -7.66
CA ALA A 80 19.71 -6.65 -7.92
C ALA A 80 18.55 -6.46 -8.91
N VAL A 81 17.77 -5.39 -8.74
CA VAL A 81 16.68 -5.02 -9.66
C VAL A 81 17.22 -4.70 -11.04
N MET A 82 18.27 -3.88 -11.16
CA MET A 82 18.90 -3.55 -12.44
C MET A 82 19.43 -4.79 -13.17
N ASN A 83 20.02 -5.74 -12.44
CA ASN A 83 20.52 -6.99 -13.01
C ASN A 83 19.36 -7.88 -13.52
N GLN A 84 18.23 -7.92 -12.80
CA GLN A 84 17.06 -8.67 -13.24
C GLN A 84 16.37 -8.01 -14.45
N LEU A 85 16.32 -6.68 -14.51
CA LEU A 85 15.77 -5.94 -15.65
C LEU A 85 16.45 -6.30 -16.96
N LYS A 86 17.78 -6.48 -16.94
CA LYS A 86 18.57 -6.89 -18.13
C LYS A 86 18.21 -8.30 -18.63
N LYS A 87 17.67 -9.16 -17.75
CA LYS A 87 17.24 -10.53 -18.08
C LYS A 87 15.75 -10.61 -18.48
N GLY A 88 14.98 -9.56 -18.17
CA GLY A 88 13.54 -9.51 -18.32
C GLY A 88 12.82 -9.64 -16.97
N MET A 89 11.59 -9.11 -16.92
CA MET A 89 10.80 -9.07 -15.69
C MET A 89 9.53 -9.94 -15.73
N THR A 90 9.00 -10.19 -16.92
CA THR A 90 7.73 -10.90 -17.07
C THR A 90 7.90 -11.99 -18.14
N PHE A 91 7.73 -13.23 -17.73
CA PHE A 91 7.85 -14.40 -18.61
C PHE A 91 6.53 -15.17 -18.64
N SER A 92 6.30 -15.91 -19.71
CA SER A 92 5.15 -16.83 -19.82
C SER A 92 5.31 -18.07 -18.94
N GLN A 93 6.55 -18.45 -18.61
CA GLN A 93 6.91 -19.52 -17.67
C GLN A 93 7.45 -18.95 -16.37
N MET A 94 7.60 -19.80 -15.36
CA MET A 94 8.22 -19.43 -14.10
C MET A 94 9.70 -19.08 -14.27
N SER A 95 10.16 -18.10 -13.51
CA SER A 95 11.56 -17.74 -13.42
C SER A 95 12.24 -18.46 -12.23
N PRO A 96 13.52 -18.85 -12.33
CA PRO A 96 14.27 -19.41 -11.21
C PRO A 96 14.25 -18.56 -9.95
N ILE A 97 14.24 -17.24 -10.08
CA ILE A 97 14.17 -16.31 -8.94
C ILE A 97 12.92 -16.49 -8.08
N GLU A 98 11.83 -17.03 -8.64
CA GLU A 98 10.61 -17.34 -7.89
C GLU A 98 10.84 -18.50 -6.92
N ILE A 99 11.64 -19.49 -7.33
CA ILE A 99 12.00 -20.63 -6.48
C ILE A 99 12.93 -20.15 -5.36
N GLU A 100 13.99 -19.41 -5.70
CA GLU A 100 14.94 -18.84 -4.74
C GLU A 100 14.21 -17.99 -3.66
N TYR A 101 13.26 -17.17 -4.09
CA TYR A 101 12.46 -16.37 -3.18
C TYR A 101 11.52 -17.21 -2.31
N GLY A 102 10.91 -18.25 -2.88
CA GLY A 102 10.08 -19.22 -2.16
C GLY A 102 10.85 -19.94 -1.06
N GLU A 103 12.07 -20.42 -1.36
CA GLU A 103 12.96 -21.07 -0.39
C GLU A 103 13.34 -20.11 0.74
N LEU A 104 13.70 -18.88 0.40
CA LEU A 104 14.03 -17.84 1.37
C LEU A 104 12.85 -17.55 2.31
N LEU A 105 11.64 -17.42 1.78
CA LEU A 105 10.44 -17.19 2.58
C LEU A 105 10.16 -18.36 3.53
N ARG A 106 10.26 -19.59 3.07
CA ARG A 106 10.06 -20.78 3.93
C ARG A 106 11.05 -20.84 5.09
N LYS A 107 12.28 -20.37 4.87
CA LYS A 107 13.30 -20.29 5.93
C LYS A 107 12.92 -19.30 7.03
N HIS A 108 12.32 -18.15 6.66
CA HIS A 108 12.02 -17.07 7.60
C HIS A 108 10.56 -17.09 8.11
N VAL A 109 9.66 -17.71 7.37
CA VAL A 109 8.23 -17.82 7.70
C VAL A 109 7.83 -19.30 7.65
N PRO A 110 8.07 -20.10 8.70
CA PRO A 110 7.83 -21.55 8.70
C PRO A 110 6.39 -21.95 8.35
N SER A 111 5.40 -21.09 8.66
CA SER A 111 3.99 -21.30 8.29
C SER A 111 3.72 -21.16 6.79
N ALA A 112 4.62 -20.59 6.01
CA ALA A 112 4.51 -20.46 4.57
C ALA A 112 4.85 -21.77 3.84
N TYR A 113 4.07 -22.81 4.08
CA TYR A 113 4.30 -24.15 3.52
C TYR A 113 4.13 -24.21 2.01
N LYS A 114 3.07 -23.59 1.48
CA LYS A 114 2.83 -23.36 0.05
C LYS A 114 2.46 -21.90 -0.17
N MET A 115 2.98 -21.30 -1.23
CA MET A 115 2.84 -19.86 -1.48
C MET A 115 2.29 -19.58 -2.87
N ARG A 116 1.54 -18.49 -2.98
CA ARG A 116 1.14 -17.89 -4.24
C ARG A 116 1.44 -16.39 -4.13
N PHE A 117 2.24 -15.89 -5.05
CA PHE A 117 2.56 -14.46 -5.12
C PHE A 117 1.50 -13.70 -5.90
N LEU A 118 1.13 -12.54 -5.39
CA LEU A 118 0.24 -11.61 -6.05
C LEU A 118 0.90 -10.23 -6.08
N LYS A 119 0.44 -9.37 -6.97
CA LYS A 119 1.11 -8.11 -7.27
C LYS A 119 0.95 -7.07 -6.17
N THR A 120 -0.16 -7.09 -5.43
CA THR A 120 -0.50 -6.09 -4.41
C THR A 120 -1.00 -6.75 -3.14
N GLY A 121 -0.90 -6.05 -2.00
CA GLY A 121 -1.50 -6.48 -0.73
C GLY A 121 -3.01 -6.67 -0.84
N SER A 122 -3.70 -5.78 -1.55
CA SER A 122 -5.14 -5.92 -1.82
C SER A 122 -5.47 -7.20 -2.57
N GLY A 123 -4.68 -7.56 -3.61
CA GLY A 123 -4.84 -8.83 -4.31
C GLY A 123 -4.59 -10.03 -3.40
N ALA A 124 -3.61 -9.94 -2.50
CA ALA A 124 -3.30 -11.00 -1.55
C ALA A 124 -4.45 -11.22 -0.54
N THR A 125 -5.02 -10.14 0.00
CA THR A 125 -6.16 -10.23 0.91
C THR A 125 -7.42 -10.76 0.21
N GLU A 126 -7.68 -10.36 -1.03
CA GLU A 126 -8.78 -10.91 -1.83
C GLU A 126 -8.61 -12.41 -2.06
N ALA A 127 -7.41 -12.86 -2.45
CA ALA A 127 -7.14 -14.28 -2.64
C ALA A 127 -7.32 -15.07 -1.34
N ALA A 128 -6.86 -14.54 -0.20
CA ALA A 128 -7.05 -15.16 1.11
C ALA A 128 -8.54 -15.33 1.44
N ILE A 129 -9.37 -14.31 1.20
CA ILE A 129 -10.82 -14.38 1.42
C ILE A 129 -11.48 -15.42 0.49
N ARG A 130 -11.08 -15.46 -0.78
CA ARG A 130 -11.58 -16.49 -1.74
C ARG A 130 -11.26 -17.90 -1.26
N ILE A 131 -10.03 -18.14 -0.83
CA ILE A 131 -9.60 -19.44 -0.29
C ILE A 131 -10.38 -19.78 0.98
N ALA A 132 -10.51 -18.84 1.92
CA ALA A 132 -11.25 -19.04 3.15
C ALA A 132 -12.72 -19.40 2.91
N ARG A 133 -13.38 -18.69 1.99
CA ARG A 133 -14.76 -18.99 1.58
C ARG A 133 -14.90 -20.37 0.92
N ALA A 134 -13.99 -20.70 0.02
CA ALA A 134 -13.99 -22.00 -0.65
C ALA A 134 -13.76 -23.16 0.33
N TYR A 135 -12.85 -22.99 1.27
CA TYR A 135 -12.51 -24.01 2.26
C TYR A 135 -13.63 -24.22 3.31
N THR A 136 -14.23 -23.12 3.78
CA THR A 136 -15.20 -23.17 4.91
C THR A 136 -16.65 -23.27 4.45
N GLY A 137 -16.97 -22.94 3.19
CA GLY A 137 -18.33 -22.75 2.69
C GLY A 137 -19.04 -21.49 3.22
N ARG A 138 -18.38 -20.70 4.09
CA ARG A 138 -18.97 -19.51 4.73
C ARG A 138 -18.82 -18.30 3.81
N LYS A 139 -19.87 -17.48 3.70
CA LYS A 139 -19.90 -16.28 2.87
C LYS A 139 -19.53 -15.01 3.66
N THR A 140 -19.92 -14.94 4.92
CA THR A 140 -19.75 -13.75 5.76
C THR A 140 -18.31 -13.62 6.24
N ILE A 141 -17.78 -12.43 6.15
CA ILE A 141 -16.45 -12.03 6.64
C ILE A 141 -16.64 -10.93 7.67
N ILE A 142 -15.99 -11.07 8.82
CA ILE A 142 -15.85 -10.02 9.82
C ILE A 142 -14.47 -9.41 9.61
N ARG A 143 -14.40 -8.09 9.49
CA ARG A 143 -13.12 -7.37 9.39
C ARG A 143 -13.08 -6.19 10.34
N GLY A 144 -11.89 -5.80 10.76
CA GLY A 144 -11.66 -4.62 11.58
C GLY A 144 -11.38 -3.39 10.72
N GLU A 145 -10.13 -3.20 10.37
CA GLU A 145 -9.61 -1.98 9.73
C GLU A 145 -9.49 -2.09 8.21
N TYR A 146 -8.62 -1.26 7.61
CA TYR A 146 -8.35 -1.25 6.19
C TYR A 146 -7.57 -2.50 5.74
N HIS A 147 -8.07 -3.22 4.75
CA HIS A 147 -7.45 -4.43 4.20
C HIS A 147 -7.31 -4.41 2.68
N GLY A 148 -7.20 -3.25 2.10
CA GLY A 148 -7.07 -3.04 0.66
C GLY A 148 -8.34 -2.47 0.02
N TRP A 149 -8.21 -2.06 -1.23
CA TRP A 149 -9.26 -1.40 -2.01
C TRP A 149 -9.80 -2.35 -3.10
N HIS A 150 -10.56 -3.35 -2.68
CA HIS A 150 -11.23 -4.34 -3.53
C HIS A 150 -12.71 -4.45 -3.18
N ASP A 151 -13.51 -5.04 -4.04
CA ASP A 151 -14.97 -5.10 -3.91
C ASP A 151 -15.45 -5.72 -2.60
N TRP A 152 -14.75 -6.72 -2.07
CA TRP A 152 -15.11 -7.31 -0.79
C TRP A 152 -14.95 -6.33 0.40
N THR A 153 -14.21 -5.25 0.21
CA THR A 153 -14.02 -4.18 1.20
C THR A 153 -14.85 -2.93 0.90
N ALA A 154 -15.50 -2.85 -0.27
CA ALA A 154 -16.15 -1.63 -0.75
C ALA A 154 -17.22 -1.08 0.19
N SER A 155 -18.01 -1.95 0.83
CA SER A 155 -19.05 -1.57 1.80
C SER A 155 -18.53 -0.86 3.05
N THR A 156 -17.23 -0.89 3.30
CA THR A 156 -16.60 -0.29 4.49
C THR A 156 -15.86 1.00 4.19
N LEU A 157 -15.68 1.36 2.93
CA LEU A 157 -15.25 2.70 2.51
C LEU A 157 -16.41 3.72 2.64
N LEU A 158 -17.65 3.26 2.64
CA LEU A 158 -18.80 4.04 3.06
C LEU A 158 -18.79 4.08 4.59
N TYR A 159 -18.33 5.19 5.14
CA TYR A 159 -18.48 5.66 6.52
C TYR A 159 -19.41 4.76 7.34
N ILE A 160 -18.87 3.74 8.01
CA ILE A 160 -19.60 3.15 9.11
C ILE A 160 -19.53 4.20 10.21
N ARG A 161 -20.60 4.97 10.39
CA ARG A 161 -20.75 5.81 11.56
C ARG A 161 -20.54 4.91 12.76
N LEU A 162 -19.75 5.35 13.73
CA LEU A 162 -19.43 4.57 14.96
C LEU A 162 -20.69 4.01 15.65
N ASN A 163 -21.84 4.66 15.47
CA ASN A 163 -23.13 4.22 15.94
C ASN A 163 -23.68 2.94 15.26
N GLU A 164 -23.24 2.59 14.05
CA GLU A 164 -23.69 1.38 13.35
C GLU A 164 -22.87 0.17 13.78
N ILE A 165 -21.59 0.36 14.13
CA ILE A 165 -20.74 -0.70 14.67
C ILE A 165 -21.24 -1.13 16.05
N SER A 166 -21.62 -0.19 16.92
CA SER A 166 -22.16 -0.51 18.23
C SER A 166 -23.48 -1.27 18.14
N ASN A 167 -24.36 -0.92 17.19
CA ASN A 167 -25.62 -1.63 16.94
C ASN A 167 -25.40 -3.02 16.33
N LEU A 168 -24.41 -3.19 15.45
CA LEU A 168 -24.06 -4.49 14.88
C LEU A 168 -23.44 -5.41 15.93
N MET A 169 -22.54 -4.90 16.76
CA MET A 169 -21.93 -5.66 17.86
C MET A 169 -22.98 -6.05 18.93
N ALA A 170 -23.91 -5.16 19.26
CA ALA A 170 -25.02 -5.48 20.15
C ALA A 170 -25.92 -6.59 19.60
N ARG A 171 -26.19 -6.61 18.29
CA ARG A 171 -26.98 -7.68 17.64
C ARG A 171 -26.23 -9.02 17.59
N LEU A 172 -24.91 -9.00 17.36
CA LEU A 172 -24.08 -10.20 17.32
C LEU A 172 -23.93 -10.84 18.72
N THR A 173 -23.82 -10.03 19.76
CA THR A 173 -23.77 -10.53 21.16
C THR A 173 -25.11 -11.07 21.63
N TRP A 174 -26.24 -10.61 21.05
CA TRP A 174 -27.57 -11.10 21.37
C TRP A 174 -27.89 -12.45 20.70
N SER A 175 -27.44 -12.63 19.44
CA SER A 175 -27.64 -13.90 18.71
C SER A 175 -26.75 -15.06 19.16
N ALA A 176 -25.74 -14.80 19.97
CA ALA A 176 -24.86 -15.82 20.56
C ALA A 176 -25.37 -16.39 21.90
N ARG A 177 -26.57 -15.99 22.35
CA ARG A 177 -27.19 -16.45 23.60
C ARG A 177 -28.49 -17.28 23.39
N LEU A 178 -28.74 -17.73 22.19
CA LEU A 178 -29.73 -18.73 21.82
C LEU A 178 -29.03 -19.91 21.15
#